data_6641adf988f25e0bab6862782474178d
#
_entry.id   6641adf988f25e0bab6862782474178d
#
_cell.length_a   1.000
_cell.length_b   1.000
_cell.length_c   1.000
_cell.angle_alpha   90.00
_cell.angle_beta   90.00
_cell.angle_gamma   90.00
#
_symmetry.space_group_name_H-M   'P 1'
#
loop_
_entity.id
_entity.type
_entity.pdbx_description
1 polymer ?
#
loop_
_entity_poly.entity_id
_entity_poly.type
_entity_poly.pdbx_seq_one_letter_code
_entity_poly.pdbx_strand_id
1 'polypeptide(L)'
;MEILAARFAELRPIIDNATHDHLIAVMDEIGTSRVSDEFTQTCVASIQSGKRFRGLLAYFGASLALQRPLDDPDLDLSALAAGLELYQASALAHDDLIDHADTRRGAPTPHVRLAGVHRDRGWEGSATAFGAAGAVLVGDLLFSAAQAAVNSQCSLLAPERAFLLMQRFTTMHAEVGLGQYLDIRAENLPLDVEDNVAIS
;
A
#
# COMPACT_ATOMS: atom_id res chain seq x y z
N MET A 1 -18.82 21.95 -1.31
CA MET A 1 -17.70 21.41 -0.50
C MET A 1 -18.17 20.51 0.64
N GLU A 2 -19.17 20.91 1.41
CA GLU A 2 -19.70 20.12 2.55
C GLU A 2 -20.22 18.73 2.15
N ILE A 3 -20.97 18.61 1.06
CA ILE A 3 -21.50 17.32 0.57
C ILE A 3 -20.38 16.35 0.21
N LEU A 4 -19.32 16.83 -0.43
CA LEU A 4 -18.17 16.00 -0.81
C LEU A 4 -17.38 15.53 0.43
N ALA A 5 -17.19 16.43 1.39
CA ALA A 5 -16.53 16.11 2.65
C ALA A 5 -17.32 15.09 3.48
N ALA A 6 -18.66 15.23 3.53
CA ALA A 6 -19.54 14.27 4.19
C ALA A 6 -19.44 12.89 3.52
N ARG A 7 -19.47 12.84 2.19
CA ARG A 7 -19.36 11.57 1.46
C ARG A 7 -18.00 10.90 1.63
N PHE A 8 -16.92 11.66 1.66
CA PHE A 8 -15.59 11.12 1.98
C PHE A 8 -15.51 10.57 3.40
N ALA A 9 -16.19 11.19 4.37
CA ALA A 9 -16.28 10.66 5.72
C ALA A 9 -17.03 9.32 5.80
N GLU A 10 -18.04 9.11 4.96
CA GLU A 10 -18.78 7.84 4.86
C GLU A 10 -17.98 6.74 4.13
N LEU A 11 -17.27 7.08 3.06
CA LEU A 11 -16.46 6.12 2.30
C LEU A 11 -15.21 5.66 3.06
N ARG A 12 -14.64 6.51 3.89
CA ARG A 12 -13.41 6.20 4.62
C ARG A 12 -13.49 4.91 5.44
N PRO A 13 -14.47 4.69 6.33
CA PRO A 13 -14.58 3.45 7.09
C PRO A 13 -14.80 2.22 6.20
N ILE A 14 -15.46 2.36 5.05
CA ILE A 14 -15.62 1.27 4.07
C ILE A 14 -14.25 0.88 3.51
N ILE A 15 -13.43 1.86 3.13
CA ILE A 15 -12.08 1.62 2.64
C ILE A 15 -11.17 1.06 3.73
N ASP A 16 -11.26 1.58 4.96
CA ASP A 16 -10.50 1.09 6.11
C ASP A 16 -10.79 -0.40 6.37
N ASN A 17 -12.06 -0.77 6.45
CA ASN A 17 -12.48 -2.15 6.66
C ASN A 17 -12.04 -3.06 5.50
N ALA A 18 -12.32 -2.67 4.25
CA ALA A 18 -11.91 -3.46 3.09
C ALA A 18 -10.39 -3.66 3.02
N THR A 19 -9.59 -2.62 3.35
CA THR A 19 -8.12 -2.71 3.40
C THR A 19 -7.66 -3.72 4.44
N HIS A 20 -8.25 -3.69 5.62
CA HIS A 20 -7.96 -4.65 6.69
C HIS A 20 -8.39 -6.07 6.30
N ASP A 21 -9.62 -6.24 5.81
CA ASP A 21 -10.18 -7.55 5.50
C ASP A 21 -9.42 -8.27 4.39
N HIS A 22 -9.01 -7.55 3.33
CA HIS A 22 -8.18 -8.12 2.27
C HIS A 22 -6.78 -8.52 2.75
N LEU A 23 -6.17 -7.76 3.65
CA LEU A 23 -4.89 -8.14 4.26
C LEU A 23 -5.04 -9.40 5.10
N ILE A 24 -6.05 -9.46 5.98
CA ILE A 24 -6.30 -10.62 6.84
C ILE A 24 -6.64 -11.86 6.01
N ALA A 25 -7.46 -11.73 4.96
CA ALA A 25 -7.81 -12.85 4.09
C ALA A 25 -6.59 -13.52 3.46
N VAL A 26 -5.62 -12.75 2.97
CA VAL A 26 -4.36 -13.30 2.43
C VAL A 26 -3.53 -13.96 3.53
N MET A 27 -3.46 -13.36 4.71
CA MET A 27 -2.73 -13.92 5.85
C MET A 27 -3.35 -15.24 6.33
N ASP A 28 -4.66 -15.34 6.36
CA ASP A 28 -5.38 -16.55 6.76
C ASP A 28 -5.20 -17.67 5.74
N GLU A 29 -5.24 -17.34 4.44
CA GLU A 29 -5.03 -18.30 3.36
C GLU A 29 -3.64 -18.95 3.43
N ILE A 30 -2.60 -18.20 3.71
CA ILE A 30 -1.23 -18.73 3.86
C ILE A 30 -0.94 -19.28 5.26
N GLY A 31 -1.87 -19.13 6.21
CA GLY A 31 -1.75 -19.70 7.56
C GLY A 31 -0.74 -18.97 8.46
N THR A 32 -0.58 -17.64 8.31
CA THR A 32 0.38 -16.83 9.08
C THR A 32 0.14 -16.86 10.59
N SER A 33 -1.09 -17.11 11.04
CA SER A 33 -1.43 -17.29 12.46
C SER A 33 -0.63 -18.39 13.18
N ARG A 34 0.15 -19.19 12.41
CA ARG A 34 1.02 -20.24 12.93
C ARG A 34 2.48 -19.86 12.98
N VAL A 35 2.90 -18.72 12.41
CA VAL A 35 4.30 -18.49 12.10
C VAL A 35 4.90 -17.33 12.89
N SER A 36 4.24 -16.18 13.01
CA SER A 36 4.80 -15.08 13.79
C SER A 36 3.81 -13.96 14.03
N ASP A 37 3.41 -13.75 15.26
CA ASP A 37 2.55 -12.65 15.69
C ASP A 37 3.16 -11.27 15.36
N GLU A 38 4.49 -11.14 15.49
CA GLU A 38 5.21 -9.88 15.25
C GLU A 38 5.16 -9.44 13.79
N PHE A 39 5.26 -10.38 12.85
CA PHE A 39 5.18 -10.07 11.42
C PHE A 39 3.78 -9.62 11.04
N THR A 40 2.76 -10.40 11.46
CA THR A 40 1.34 -10.07 11.27
C THR A 40 0.99 -8.71 11.86
N GLN A 41 1.41 -8.45 13.11
CA GLN A 41 1.19 -7.16 13.77
C GLN A 41 1.89 -6.01 13.05
N THR A 42 3.06 -6.25 12.44
CA THR A 42 3.77 -5.23 11.68
C THR A 42 3.05 -4.90 10.37
N CYS A 43 2.54 -5.89 9.64
CA CYS A 43 1.73 -5.69 8.45
C CYS A 43 0.45 -4.92 8.78
N VAL A 44 -0.28 -5.31 9.82
CA VAL A 44 -1.50 -4.63 10.27
C VAL A 44 -1.19 -3.18 10.68
N ALA A 45 -0.10 -2.94 11.43
CA ALA A 45 0.31 -1.59 11.82
C ALA A 45 0.62 -0.69 10.62
N SER A 46 1.15 -1.26 9.53
CA SER A 46 1.48 -0.52 8.31
C SER A 46 0.25 0.05 7.58
N ILE A 47 -0.93 -0.53 7.81
CA ILE A 47 -2.18 -0.09 7.20
C ILE A 47 -3.11 0.73 8.13
N GLN A 48 -2.81 0.81 9.43
CA GLN A 48 -3.71 1.42 10.44
C GLN A 48 -3.89 2.92 10.29
N SER A 49 -2.97 3.63 9.64
CA SER A 49 -3.00 5.08 9.54
C SER A 49 -3.03 5.55 8.08
N GLY A 50 -3.75 6.64 7.82
CA GLY A 50 -3.79 7.27 6.50
C GLY A 50 -5.07 8.05 6.24
N LYS A 51 -5.02 8.92 5.24
CA LYS A 51 -6.17 9.70 4.79
C LYS A 51 -7.03 8.95 3.77
N ARG A 52 -6.63 7.75 3.35
CA ARG A 52 -7.29 6.93 2.30
C ARG A 52 -7.50 7.68 0.99
N PHE A 53 -6.55 8.52 0.66
CA PHE A 53 -6.70 9.44 -0.46
C PHE A 53 -6.76 8.72 -1.81
N ARG A 54 -6.00 7.63 -1.98
CA ARG A 54 -5.99 6.85 -3.23
C ARG A 54 -7.28 6.10 -3.44
N GLY A 55 -7.79 5.47 -2.40
CA GLY A 55 -9.10 4.81 -2.42
C GLY A 55 -10.23 5.79 -2.71
N LEU A 56 -10.22 6.96 -2.06
CA LEU A 56 -11.21 8.03 -2.31
C LEU A 56 -11.15 8.55 -3.75
N LEU A 57 -9.94 8.72 -4.31
CA LEU A 57 -9.77 9.16 -5.71
C LEU A 57 -10.26 8.10 -6.70
N ALA A 58 -10.16 6.80 -6.38
CA ALA A 58 -10.74 5.74 -7.23
C ALA A 58 -12.26 5.87 -7.31
N TYR A 59 -12.96 6.06 -6.19
CA TYR A 59 -14.40 6.32 -6.17
C TYR A 59 -14.77 7.58 -6.94
N PHE A 60 -14.03 8.67 -6.72
CA PHE A 60 -14.29 9.93 -7.41
C PHE A 60 -14.07 9.82 -8.93
N GLY A 61 -12.96 9.20 -9.35
CA GLY A 61 -12.65 8.97 -10.75
C GLY A 61 -13.69 8.11 -11.45
N ALA A 62 -14.16 7.04 -10.80
CA ALA A 62 -15.20 6.18 -11.34
C ALA A 62 -16.55 6.89 -11.42
N SER A 63 -16.93 7.66 -10.39
CA SER A 63 -18.14 8.50 -10.40
C SER A 63 -18.17 9.45 -11.60
N LEU A 64 -17.06 10.13 -11.87
CA LEU A 64 -16.94 11.01 -13.04
C LEU A 64 -17.00 10.25 -14.36
N ALA A 65 -16.25 9.16 -14.49
CA ALA A 65 -16.15 8.40 -15.74
C ALA A 65 -17.47 7.70 -16.11
N LEU A 66 -18.20 7.22 -15.11
CA LEU A 66 -19.46 6.51 -15.28
C LEU A 66 -20.67 7.44 -15.25
N GLN A 67 -20.48 8.73 -14.96
CA GLN A 67 -21.55 9.70 -14.72
C GLN A 67 -22.57 9.21 -13.66
N ARG A 68 -22.06 8.57 -12.63
CA ARG A 68 -22.83 8.06 -11.48
C ARG A 68 -22.53 8.89 -10.24
N PRO A 69 -23.50 9.16 -9.38
CA PRO A 69 -23.24 9.86 -8.12
C PRO A 69 -22.38 8.99 -7.20
N LEU A 70 -21.60 9.64 -6.32
CA LEU A 70 -20.74 8.93 -5.35
C LEU A 70 -21.52 8.07 -4.33
N ASP A 71 -22.80 8.35 -4.14
CA ASP A 71 -23.73 7.61 -3.28
C ASP A 71 -24.56 6.55 -4.03
N ASP A 72 -24.20 6.27 -5.27
CA ASP A 72 -24.81 5.18 -6.03
C ASP A 72 -24.50 3.84 -5.31
N PRO A 73 -25.51 3.11 -4.85
CA PRO A 73 -25.30 1.84 -4.11
C PRO A 73 -24.68 0.74 -4.99
N ASP A 74 -24.80 0.85 -6.31
CA ASP A 74 -24.20 -0.08 -7.25
C ASP A 74 -22.74 0.27 -7.62
N LEU A 75 -22.20 1.37 -7.07
CA LEU A 75 -20.82 1.79 -7.27
C LEU A 75 -19.95 1.21 -6.14
N ASP A 76 -19.74 -0.10 -6.12
CA ASP A 76 -18.83 -0.74 -5.17
C ASP A 76 -17.42 -0.85 -5.77
N LEU A 77 -16.51 -0.08 -5.19
CA LEU A 77 -15.09 -0.07 -5.51
C LEU A 77 -14.24 -0.37 -4.26
N SER A 78 -14.84 -0.94 -3.23
CA SER A 78 -14.17 -1.19 -1.95
C SER A 78 -12.92 -2.04 -2.12
N ALA A 79 -12.97 -3.09 -2.93
CA ALA A 79 -11.83 -3.95 -3.22
C ALA A 79 -10.72 -3.22 -4.01
N LEU A 80 -11.07 -2.40 -5.02
CA LEU A 80 -10.08 -1.58 -5.74
C LEU A 80 -9.44 -0.55 -4.82
N ALA A 81 -10.25 0.15 -4.01
CA ALA A 81 -9.78 1.14 -3.07
C ALA A 81 -8.84 0.51 -2.02
N ALA A 82 -9.19 -0.66 -1.49
CA ALA A 82 -8.33 -1.46 -0.60
C ALA A 82 -7.00 -1.82 -1.28
N GLY A 83 -7.05 -2.30 -2.52
CA GLY A 83 -5.85 -2.63 -3.31
C GLY A 83 -4.89 -1.45 -3.46
N LEU A 84 -5.42 -0.25 -3.73
CA LEU A 84 -4.60 0.96 -3.85
C LEU A 84 -4.00 1.42 -2.51
N GLU A 85 -4.72 1.27 -1.41
CA GLU A 85 -4.20 1.60 -0.07
C GLU A 85 -3.18 0.57 0.44
N LEU A 86 -3.39 -0.73 0.17
CA LEU A 86 -2.43 -1.81 0.45
C LEU A 86 -1.15 -1.62 -0.38
N TYR A 87 -1.29 -1.30 -1.67
CA TYR A 87 -0.15 -0.95 -2.52
C TYR A 87 0.64 0.22 -1.97
N GLN A 88 -0.06 1.29 -1.54
CA GLN A 88 0.60 2.43 -0.90
C GLN A 88 1.35 2.03 0.37
N ALA A 89 0.79 1.15 1.19
CA ALA A 89 1.45 0.68 2.41
C ALA A 89 2.70 -0.17 2.08
N SER A 90 2.65 -0.99 1.03
CA SER A 90 3.80 -1.73 0.49
C SER A 90 4.91 -0.78 0.04
N ALA A 91 4.58 0.18 -0.83
CA ALA A 91 5.55 1.15 -1.32
C ALA A 91 6.22 1.94 -0.19
N LEU A 92 5.43 2.36 0.81
CA LEU A 92 5.97 3.06 1.98
C LEU A 92 6.84 2.18 2.88
N ALA A 93 6.57 0.87 2.99
CA ALA A 93 7.41 -0.04 3.77
C ALA A 93 8.80 -0.20 3.14
N HIS A 94 8.89 -0.23 1.82
CA HIS A 94 10.16 -0.25 1.08
C HIS A 94 10.87 1.10 1.12
N ASP A 95 10.14 2.19 0.88
CA ASP A 95 10.62 3.56 0.90
C ASP A 95 11.26 3.92 2.27
N ASP A 96 10.55 3.66 3.37
CA ASP A 96 11.04 3.89 4.72
C ASP A 96 12.35 3.15 5.02
N LEU A 97 12.55 1.97 4.43
CA LEU A 97 13.80 1.22 4.57
C LEU A 97 14.92 1.83 3.72
N ILE A 98 14.62 2.23 2.49
CA ILE A 98 15.56 2.86 1.56
C ILE A 98 16.06 4.20 2.14
N ASP A 99 15.15 5.01 2.65
CA ASP A 99 15.41 6.33 3.20
C ASP A 99 15.93 6.29 4.65
N HIS A 100 16.06 5.09 5.24
CA HIS A 100 16.42 4.92 6.65
C HIS A 100 15.53 5.71 7.61
N ALA A 101 14.25 5.82 7.30
CA ALA A 101 13.29 6.58 8.11
C ALA A 101 12.86 5.80 9.35
N ASP A 102 13.18 6.30 10.54
CA ASP A 102 12.85 5.62 11.80
C ASP A 102 11.35 5.63 12.10
N THR A 103 10.64 6.66 11.67
CA THR A 103 9.23 6.85 11.99
C THR A 103 8.42 7.34 10.78
N ARG A 104 7.17 6.86 10.68
CA ARG A 104 6.18 7.38 9.75
C ARG A 104 4.86 7.66 10.48
N ARG A 105 4.34 8.87 10.32
CA ARG A 105 3.07 9.31 10.97
C ARG A 105 3.07 9.12 12.50
N GLY A 106 4.24 9.28 13.13
CA GLY A 106 4.41 9.16 14.58
C GLY A 106 4.53 7.72 15.11
N ALA A 107 4.56 6.71 14.23
CA ALA A 107 4.79 5.32 14.60
C ALA A 107 6.13 4.80 14.04
N PRO A 108 6.76 3.80 14.68
CA PRO A 108 7.95 3.16 14.14
C PRO A 108 7.67 2.53 12.77
N THR A 109 8.62 2.68 11.84
CA THR A 109 8.59 2.03 10.53
C THR A 109 8.78 0.50 10.67
N PRO A 110 8.42 -0.31 9.66
CA PRO A 110 8.49 -1.76 9.75
C PRO A 110 9.87 -2.29 10.17
N HIS A 111 10.96 -1.74 9.62
CA HIS A 111 12.31 -2.19 9.95
C HIS A 111 12.70 -1.85 11.40
N VAL A 112 12.31 -0.69 11.91
CA VAL A 112 12.56 -0.29 13.30
C VAL A 112 11.74 -1.14 14.26
N ARG A 113 10.47 -1.39 13.94
CA ARG A 113 9.58 -2.22 14.75
C ARG A 113 10.09 -3.65 14.88
N LEU A 114 10.46 -4.30 13.77
CA LEU A 114 10.98 -5.68 13.79
C LEU A 114 12.35 -5.77 14.44
N ALA A 115 13.23 -4.78 14.23
CA ALA A 115 14.49 -4.70 14.95
C ALA A 115 14.29 -4.55 16.48
N GLY A 116 13.24 -3.82 16.89
CA GLY A 116 12.82 -3.73 18.29
C GLY A 116 12.43 -5.10 18.85
N VAL A 117 11.54 -5.80 18.17
CA VAL A 117 11.11 -7.15 18.57
C VAL A 117 12.29 -8.12 18.71
N HIS A 118 13.23 -8.09 17.76
CA HIS A 118 14.44 -8.92 17.82
C HIS A 118 15.25 -8.67 19.09
N ARG A 119 15.46 -7.41 19.45
CA ARG A 119 16.18 -7.03 20.69
C ARG A 119 15.42 -7.46 21.95
N ASP A 120 14.11 -7.19 21.99
CA ASP A 120 13.26 -7.47 23.17
C ASP A 120 13.16 -8.97 23.46
N ARG A 121 13.21 -9.79 22.40
CA ARG A 121 13.20 -11.27 22.52
C ARG A 121 14.58 -11.89 22.72
N GLY A 122 15.65 -11.09 22.67
CA GLY A 122 17.03 -11.57 22.85
C GLY A 122 17.46 -12.56 21.77
N TRP A 123 16.97 -12.39 20.51
CA TRP A 123 17.34 -13.27 19.42
C TRP A 123 18.81 -13.09 19.01
N GLU A 124 19.41 -14.13 18.49
CA GLU A 124 20.79 -14.09 18.01
C GLU A 124 20.94 -13.33 16.69
N GLY A 125 22.10 -12.73 16.47
CA GLY A 125 22.46 -12.01 15.26
C GLY A 125 22.18 -10.51 15.31
N SER A 126 22.11 -9.88 14.15
CA SER A 126 21.91 -8.43 14.01
C SER A 126 20.44 -8.05 13.98
N ALA A 127 19.97 -7.35 14.99
CA ALA A 127 18.62 -6.80 15.04
C ALA A 127 18.31 -5.88 13.84
N THR A 128 19.29 -5.06 13.42
CA THR A 128 19.15 -4.16 12.27
C THR A 128 18.97 -4.96 10.97
N ALA A 129 19.80 -5.99 10.76
CA ALA A 129 19.68 -6.84 9.56
C ALA A 129 18.34 -7.61 9.54
N PHE A 130 17.90 -8.12 10.70
CA PHE A 130 16.59 -8.76 10.83
C PHE A 130 15.45 -7.79 10.51
N GLY A 131 15.50 -6.58 11.07
CA GLY A 131 14.52 -5.54 10.81
C GLY A 131 14.44 -5.16 9.33
N ALA A 132 15.60 -4.96 8.69
CA ALA A 132 15.67 -4.62 7.27
C ALA A 132 15.09 -5.74 6.38
N ALA A 133 15.50 -6.99 6.60
CA ALA A 133 14.96 -8.14 5.87
C ALA A 133 13.45 -8.30 6.09
N GLY A 134 12.99 -8.14 7.33
CA GLY A 134 11.57 -8.20 7.66
C GLY A 134 10.74 -7.11 6.99
N ALA A 135 11.27 -5.88 6.87
CA ALA A 135 10.57 -4.79 6.20
C ALA A 135 10.37 -5.04 4.71
N VAL A 136 11.36 -5.61 4.02
CA VAL A 136 11.20 -6.04 2.61
C VAL A 136 10.04 -7.03 2.51
N LEU A 137 10.02 -8.06 3.36
CA LEU A 137 8.97 -9.07 3.33
C LEU A 137 7.59 -8.54 3.73
N VAL A 138 7.51 -7.55 4.64
CA VAL A 138 6.27 -6.82 4.94
C VAL A 138 5.77 -6.09 3.70
N GLY A 139 6.64 -5.40 2.98
CA GLY A 139 6.30 -4.74 1.73
C GLY A 139 5.77 -5.73 0.67
N ASP A 140 6.44 -6.87 0.50
CA ASP A 140 6.05 -7.92 -0.45
C ASP A 140 4.69 -8.55 -0.12
N LEU A 141 4.41 -8.80 1.17
CA LEU A 141 3.11 -9.31 1.60
C LEU A 141 2.00 -8.28 1.37
N LEU A 142 2.23 -7.02 1.70
CA LEU A 142 1.27 -5.95 1.46
C LEU A 142 0.99 -5.77 -0.04
N PHE A 143 2.01 -5.92 -0.90
CA PHE A 143 1.84 -5.92 -2.35
C PHE A 143 1.00 -7.12 -2.83
N SER A 144 1.27 -8.31 -2.29
CA SER A 144 0.48 -9.51 -2.60
C SER A 144 -1.00 -9.33 -2.21
N ALA A 145 -1.25 -8.75 -1.03
CA ALA A 145 -2.60 -8.41 -0.57
C ALA A 145 -3.26 -7.34 -1.47
N ALA A 146 -2.49 -6.36 -1.96
CA ALA A 146 -2.98 -5.37 -2.91
C ALA A 146 -3.41 -6.02 -4.24
N GLN A 147 -2.61 -6.96 -4.77
CA GLN A 147 -2.98 -7.71 -5.97
C GLN A 147 -4.23 -8.56 -5.76
N ALA A 148 -4.34 -9.24 -4.62
CA ALA A 148 -5.53 -10.02 -4.28
C ALA A 148 -6.79 -9.15 -4.24
N ALA A 149 -6.72 -7.96 -3.64
CA ALA A 149 -7.82 -7.01 -3.59
C ALA A 149 -8.21 -6.51 -5.00
N VAL A 150 -7.23 -6.14 -5.84
CA VAL A 150 -7.50 -5.74 -7.24
C VAL A 150 -8.09 -6.90 -8.05
N ASN A 151 -7.62 -8.13 -7.85
CA ASN A 151 -8.20 -9.33 -8.48
C ASN A 151 -9.66 -9.54 -8.06
N SER A 152 -10.00 -9.30 -6.79
CA SER A 152 -11.37 -9.36 -6.30
C SER A 152 -12.26 -8.34 -7.03
N GLN A 153 -11.79 -7.11 -7.24
CA GLN A 153 -12.51 -6.14 -8.07
C GLN A 153 -12.65 -6.59 -9.52
N CYS A 154 -11.60 -7.17 -10.10
CA CYS A 154 -11.61 -7.69 -11.47
C CYS A 154 -12.68 -8.77 -11.68
N SER A 155 -12.93 -9.61 -10.67
CA SER A 155 -13.94 -10.68 -10.75
C SER A 155 -15.38 -10.15 -10.91
N LEU A 156 -15.60 -8.88 -10.59
CA LEU A 156 -16.90 -8.19 -10.74
C LEU A 156 -17.06 -7.48 -12.08
N LEU A 157 -16.04 -7.49 -12.93
CA LEU A 157 -16.00 -6.75 -14.19
C LEU A 157 -16.11 -7.67 -15.41
N ALA A 158 -16.55 -7.12 -16.54
CA ALA A 158 -16.40 -7.81 -17.82
C ALA A 158 -14.91 -8.08 -18.13
N PRO A 159 -14.57 -9.20 -18.80
CA PRO A 159 -13.17 -9.63 -18.99
C PRO A 159 -12.25 -8.54 -19.58
N GLU A 160 -12.75 -7.77 -20.53
CA GLU A 160 -11.96 -6.71 -21.18
C GLU A 160 -11.62 -5.58 -20.21
N ARG A 161 -12.55 -5.22 -19.32
CA ARG A 161 -12.34 -4.19 -18.27
C ARG A 161 -11.43 -4.70 -17.16
N ALA A 162 -11.61 -5.97 -16.78
CA ALA A 162 -10.73 -6.63 -15.81
C ALA A 162 -9.27 -6.65 -16.32
N PHE A 163 -9.06 -7.02 -17.58
CA PHE A 163 -7.74 -6.98 -18.21
C PHE A 163 -7.13 -5.58 -18.20
N LEU A 164 -7.90 -4.56 -18.59
CA LEU A 164 -7.43 -3.16 -18.58
C LEU A 164 -7.07 -2.68 -17.15
N LEU A 165 -7.88 -3.04 -16.16
CA LEU A 165 -7.60 -2.68 -14.77
C LEU A 165 -6.28 -3.31 -14.30
N MET A 166 -6.08 -4.60 -14.53
CA MET A 166 -4.84 -5.31 -14.20
C MET A 166 -3.63 -4.70 -14.93
N GLN A 167 -3.76 -4.40 -16.23
CA GLN A 167 -2.70 -3.77 -17.01
C GLN A 167 -2.33 -2.41 -16.41
N ARG A 168 -3.32 -1.56 -16.05
CA ARG A 168 -3.06 -0.25 -15.45
C ARG A 168 -2.42 -0.36 -14.07
N PHE A 169 -2.87 -1.30 -13.25
CA PHE A 169 -2.27 -1.56 -11.95
C PHE A 169 -0.80 -2.01 -12.08
N THR A 170 -0.51 -2.91 -13.01
CA THR A 170 0.87 -3.37 -13.27
C THR A 170 1.76 -2.25 -13.80
N THR A 171 1.25 -1.43 -14.74
CA THR A 171 2.00 -0.27 -15.27
C THR A 171 2.31 0.73 -14.16
N MET A 172 1.32 1.09 -13.35
CA MET A 172 1.49 1.98 -12.20
C MET A 172 2.59 1.47 -11.26
N HIS A 173 2.59 0.18 -10.95
CA HIS A 173 3.63 -0.42 -10.10
C HIS A 173 5.03 -0.29 -10.71
N ALA A 174 5.18 -0.57 -12.00
CA ALA A 174 6.45 -0.43 -12.69
C ALA A 174 6.94 1.03 -12.74
N GLU A 175 6.02 1.98 -12.98
CA GLU A 175 6.32 3.42 -12.97
C GLU A 175 6.79 3.91 -11.59
N VAL A 176 6.12 3.48 -10.52
CA VAL A 176 6.52 3.83 -9.14
C VAL A 176 7.91 3.27 -8.82
N GLY A 177 8.19 2.00 -9.18
CA GLY A 177 9.51 1.40 -8.96
C GLY A 177 10.61 2.11 -9.74
N LEU A 178 10.36 2.47 -11.00
CA LEU A 178 11.30 3.25 -11.79
C LEU A 178 11.50 4.65 -11.20
N GLY A 179 10.41 5.31 -10.77
CA GLY A 179 10.46 6.62 -10.13
C GLY A 179 11.34 6.62 -8.88
N GLN A 180 11.16 5.65 -8.00
CA GLN A 180 11.99 5.49 -6.80
C GLN A 180 13.48 5.26 -7.14
N TYR A 181 13.76 4.44 -8.16
CA TYR A 181 15.15 4.26 -8.63
C TYR A 181 15.77 5.57 -9.13
N LEU A 182 15.01 6.36 -9.90
CA LEU A 182 15.48 7.64 -10.42
C LEU A 182 15.73 8.66 -9.31
N ASP A 183 14.92 8.63 -8.26
CA ASP A 183 15.08 9.49 -7.08
C ASP A 183 16.38 9.16 -6.34
N ILE A 184 16.61 7.88 -6.02
CA ILE A 184 17.88 7.41 -5.43
C ILE A 184 19.07 7.76 -6.32
N ARG A 185 18.93 7.58 -7.63
CA ARG A 185 19.98 7.94 -8.59
C ARG A 185 20.30 9.43 -8.56
N ALA A 186 19.27 10.29 -8.52
CA ALA A 186 19.45 11.74 -8.50
C ALA A 186 20.20 12.23 -7.27
N GLU A 187 19.97 11.63 -6.09
CA GLU A 187 20.71 11.94 -4.86
C GLU A 187 22.21 11.61 -4.95
N ASN A 188 22.59 10.67 -5.81
CA ASN A 188 23.98 10.19 -5.95
C ASN A 188 24.72 10.77 -7.16
N LEU A 189 24.05 11.56 -8.01
CA LEU A 189 24.69 12.21 -9.13
C LEU A 189 25.27 13.57 -8.72
N PRO A 190 26.43 13.99 -9.33
CA PRO A 190 26.86 15.39 -9.23
C PRO A 190 25.76 16.29 -9.76
N LEU A 191 25.57 17.46 -9.11
CA LEU A 191 24.59 18.48 -9.50
C LEU A 191 24.93 19.08 -10.89
N ASP A 192 24.73 18.33 -11.95
CA ASP A 192 24.73 18.85 -13.33
C ASP A 192 23.26 19.01 -13.76
N VAL A 193 22.88 20.24 -14.08
CA VAL A 193 21.49 20.69 -14.22
C VAL A 193 20.76 20.05 -15.41
N GLU A 194 21.47 19.47 -16.37
CA GLU A 194 20.87 18.94 -17.60
C GLU A 194 20.20 17.56 -17.41
N ASP A 195 20.65 16.75 -16.47
CA ASP A 195 20.06 15.41 -16.22
C ASP A 195 18.76 15.45 -15.37
N ASN A 196 18.51 16.55 -14.65
CA ASN A 196 17.35 16.68 -13.77
C ASN A 196 16.04 17.06 -14.50
N VAL A 197 16.09 17.46 -15.76
CA VAL A 197 14.91 17.86 -16.56
C VAL A 197 14.16 16.65 -17.13
N ALA A 198 14.76 15.47 -17.13
CA ALA A 198 14.15 14.24 -17.67
C ALA A 198 13.19 13.52 -16.71
N ILE A 199 13.02 14.03 -15.47
CA ILE A 199 12.24 13.40 -14.39
C ILE A 199 10.88 14.07 -14.16
N SER A 200 10.56 15.15 -14.89
CA SER A 200 9.30 15.88 -14.76
C SER A 200 8.22 15.45 -15.74
#